data_bda4d1912bf29b548393da76939cafb7
#
_entry.id   bda4d1912bf29b548393da76939cafb7
#
_cell.length_a   1.000
_cell.length_b   1.000
_cell.length_c   1.000
_cell.angle_alpha   90.00
_cell.angle_beta   90.00
_cell.angle_gamma   90.00
#
_symmetry.space_group_name_H-M   'P 1'
#
loop_
_entity.id
_entity.type
_entity.pdbx_description
1 polymer ?
#
loop_
_entity_poly.entity_id
_entity_poly.type
_entity_poly.pdbx_seq_one_letter_code
_entity_poly.pdbx_strand_id
1 'polypeptide(L)'
;NTPSPQSVEILPDHVANQIAAGEAVERPASVVKELVENALDASATQVDVVIERGGKQRIRVSDNGTGMSREDALLCFDRHATSKISVVSDLEGVGTLGFRGEALSSIVAVSRTTVETFDADEAPGVGTRVATDAGRITAIDDFPRQRGTTVEVRNLFFNAPARAKFLKAVGPETRVISEALTGLALANPNVAFSFSSNGKVLLELAATGEVSTRIGQLWGKEKASSLLVATNSEAGLELRGLVQRPDQVKSGIRRGYLFVNGRPFRGTSLLRAGDRGYRTTIPVGGRPWMFLYLTVPGAVSYTHLRAHETLRYRGGGGV
;
A
#
# COMPACT_ATOMS: atom_id res chain seq x y z
N ASN A 1 28.52 40.55 11.97
CA ASN A 1 28.60 39.58 10.87
C ASN A 1 27.21 39.22 10.44
N THR A 2 26.70 39.91 9.44
CA THR A 2 25.44 39.56 8.78
C THR A 2 25.74 38.37 7.84
N PRO A 3 25.03 37.24 7.89
CA PRO A 3 25.25 36.16 6.94
C PRO A 3 24.93 36.67 5.55
N SER A 4 25.85 36.48 4.61
CA SER A 4 25.60 36.73 3.16
C SER A 4 24.36 35.96 2.71
N PRO A 5 23.51 36.57 1.86
CA PRO A 5 22.38 35.85 1.32
C PRO A 5 22.90 34.62 0.54
N GLN A 6 22.45 33.42 0.94
CA GLN A 6 22.77 32.19 0.23
C GLN A 6 22.18 32.31 -1.20
N SER A 7 23.05 32.18 -2.20
CA SER A 7 22.60 32.14 -3.59
C SER A 7 21.73 30.91 -3.84
N VAL A 8 20.65 31.07 -4.61
CA VAL A 8 19.83 29.95 -5.06
C VAL A 8 20.62 29.16 -6.08
N GLU A 9 20.87 27.88 -5.82
CA GLU A 9 21.59 26.98 -6.71
C GLU A 9 20.67 25.85 -7.18
N ILE A 10 20.88 25.39 -8.42
CA ILE A 10 20.17 24.20 -8.93
C ILE A 10 20.80 22.96 -8.28
N LEU A 11 19.96 22.21 -7.58
CA LEU A 11 20.39 20.96 -6.93
C LEU A 11 20.80 19.92 -8.00
N PRO A 12 21.87 19.16 -7.78
CA PRO A 12 22.19 18.00 -8.60
C PRO A 12 21.00 17.01 -8.61
N ASP A 13 20.74 16.37 -9.75
CA ASP A 13 19.59 15.48 -9.94
C ASP A 13 19.48 14.40 -8.87
N HIS A 14 20.60 13.82 -8.41
CA HIS A 14 20.59 12.81 -7.36
C HIS A 14 20.12 13.37 -6.02
N VAL A 15 20.43 14.62 -5.69
CA VAL A 15 19.98 15.28 -4.44
C VAL A 15 18.50 15.63 -4.55
N ALA A 16 18.08 16.20 -5.70
CA ALA A 16 16.67 16.47 -5.97
C ALA A 16 15.84 15.18 -5.90
N ASN A 17 16.38 14.07 -6.45
CA ASN A 17 15.75 12.74 -6.39
C ASN A 17 15.64 12.19 -4.97
N GLN A 18 16.66 12.37 -4.12
CA GLN A 18 16.60 11.97 -2.72
C GLN A 18 15.59 12.79 -1.90
N ILE A 19 15.46 14.09 -2.19
CA ILE A 19 14.47 14.95 -1.53
C ILE A 19 13.05 14.52 -1.92
N ALA A 20 12.78 14.38 -3.20
CA ALA A 20 11.46 13.96 -3.70
C ALA A 20 11.11 12.51 -3.31
N ALA A 21 12.10 11.58 -3.33
CA ALA A 21 11.91 10.23 -2.81
C ALA A 21 11.46 10.24 -1.34
N GLY A 22 11.81 11.29 -0.63
CA GLY A 22 11.43 11.48 0.74
C GLY A 22 10.01 11.87 1.02
N GLU A 23 9.40 12.49 0.08
CA GLU A 23 7.97 12.81 0.15
C GLU A 23 7.11 11.59 -0.20
N ALA A 24 7.64 10.71 -1.07
CA ALA A 24 6.95 9.50 -1.52
C ALA A 24 7.17 8.30 -0.59
N VAL A 25 8.39 8.12 -0.04
CA VAL A 25 8.76 6.97 0.80
C VAL A 25 9.10 7.43 2.20
N GLU A 26 8.16 7.33 3.12
CA GLU A 26 8.35 7.73 4.52
C GLU A 26 8.91 6.58 5.39
N ARG A 27 8.55 5.33 5.10
CA ARG A 27 8.83 4.17 5.94
C ARG A 27 8.69 2.83 5.18
N PRO A 28 9.17 1.70 5.75
CA PRO A 28 9.04 0.39 5.12
C PRO A 28 7.63 0.01 4.70
N ALA A 29 6.61 0.37 5.49
CA ALA A 29 5.22 0.08 5.16
C ALA A 29 4.73 0.82 3.89
N SER A 30 5.27 2.01 3.58
CA SER A 30 4.96 2.71 2.33
C SER A 30 5.52 1.93 1.14
N VAL A 31 6.75 1.43 1.25
CA VAL A 31 7.38 0.58 0.22
C VAL A 31 6.55 -0.68 -0.03
N VAL A 32 6.22 -1.44 1.02
CA VAL A 32 5.41 -2.67 0.90
C VAL A 32 4.06 -2.36 0.25
N LYS A 33 3.39 -1.28 0.68
CA LYS A 33 2.10 -0.89 0.11
C LYS A 33 2.19 -0.64 -1.39
N GLU A 34 3.13 0.18 -1.83
CA GLU A 34 3.31 0.52 -3.24
C GLU A 34 3.65 -0.71 -4.10
N LEU A 35 4.54 -1.59 -3.62
CA LEU A 35 4.91 -2.79 -4.35
C LEU A 35 3.74 -3.79 -4.46
N VAL A 36 2.94 -3.95 -3.40
CA VAL A 36 1.75 -4.79 -3.42
C VAL A 36 0.65 -4.19 -4.31
N GLU A 37 0.44 -2.87 -4.28
CA GLU A 37 -0.50 -2.20 -5.19
C GLU A 37 -0.07 -2.37 -6.67
N ASN A 38 1.22 -2.34 -6.97
CA ASN A 38 1.72 -2.64 -8.32
C ASN A 38 1.45 -4.10 -8.72
N ALA A 39 1.63 -5.06 -7.81
CA ALA A 39 1.30 -6.46 -8.06
C ALA A 39 -0.20 -6.66 -8.36
N LEU A 40 -1.07 -5.99 -7.60
CA LEU A 40 -2.52 -6.02 -7.81
C LEU A 40 -2.92 -5.39 -9.15
N ASP A 41 -2.31 -4.27 -9.53
CA ASP A 41 -2.51 -3.62 -10.83
C ASP A 41 -2.03 -4.50 -11.99
N ALA A 42 -1.00 -5.34 -11.76
CA ALA A 42 -0.54 -6.36 -12.70
C ALA A 42 -1.42 -7.63 -12.70
N SER A 43 -2.63 -7.56 -12.10
CA SER A 43 -3.59 -8.67 -12.04
C SER A 43 -3.06 -9.92 -11.34
N ALA A 44 -2.19 -9.76 -10.35
CA ALA A 44 -1.70 -10.87 -9.55
C ALA A 44 -2.85 -11.56 -8.79
N THR A 45 -2.82 -12.86 -8.76
CA THR A 45 -3.73 -13.71 -7.95
C THR A 45 -3.06 -14.21 -6.68
N GLN A 46 -1.75 -14.03 -6.57
CA GLN A 46 -0.95 -14.35 -5.40
C GLN A 46 0.14 -13.30 -5.19
N VAL A 47 0.29 -12.85 -3.95
CA VAL A 47 1.32 -11.90 -3.53
C VAL A 47 1.99 -12.39 -2.26
N ASP A 48 3.32 -12.55 -2.32
CA ASP A 48 4.15 -13.00 -1.21
C ASP A 48 5.05 -11.87 -0.73
N VAL A 49 5.00 -11.55 0.56
CA VAL A 49 5.78 -10.49 1.19
C VAL A 49 6.72 -11.05 2.24
N VAL A 50 8.00 -10.78 2.11
CA VAL A 50 9.03 -11.17 3.08
C VAL A 50 9.78 -9.93 3.54
N ILE A 51 9.93 -9.77 4.86
CA ILE A 51 10.72 -8.68 5.42
C ILE A 51 11.77 -9.17 6.42
N GLU A 52 12.85 -8.41 6.54
CA GLU A 52 13.85 -8.59 7.59
C GLU A 52 14.06 -7.27 8.35
N ARG A 53 14.23 -7.39 9.69
CA ARG A 53 14.40 -6.26 10.61
C ARG A 53 13.36 -5.15 10.43
N GLY A 54 12.07 -5.53 10.29
CA GLY A 54 10.98 -4.58 10.12
C GLY A 54 10.98 -3.87 8.75
N GLY A 55 11.58 -4.47 7.74
CA GLY A 55 11.71 -3.93 6.39
C GLY A 55 12.89 -2.97 6.20
N LYS A 56 13.71 -2.73 7.23
CA LYS A 56 14.89 -1.86 7.13
C LYS A 56 16.02 -2.52 6.36
N GLN A 57 16.22 -3.82 6.59
CA GLN A 57 17.29 -4.58 5.97
C GLN A 57 16.85 -5.16 4.62
N ARG A 58 15.64 -5.72 4.57
CA ARG A 58 15.10 -6.34 3.37
C ARG A 58 13.59 -6.24 3.34
N ILE A 59 13.06 -5.91 2.16
CA ILE A 59 11.67 -6.06 1.76
C ILE A 59 11.69 -6.80 0.43
N ARG A 60 10.97 -7.92 0.33
CA ARG A 60 10.81 -8.65 -0.92
C ARG A 60 9.33 -8.86 -1.14
N VAL A 61 8.83 -8.42 -2.28
CA VAL A 61 7.46 -8.64 -2.74
C VAL A 61 7.54 -9.43 -4.04
N SER A 62 6.88 -10.57 -4.08
CA SER A 62 6.78 -11.44 -5.25
C SER A 62 5.33 -11.62 -5.63
N ASP A 63 5.04 -11.58 -6.91
CA ASP A 63 3.71 -11.80 -7.47
C ASP A 63 3.75 -12.71 -8.69
N ASN A 64 2.59 -13.20 -9.08
CA ASN A 64 2.34 -13.99 -10.27
C ASN A 64 1.52 -13.22 -11.34
N GLY A 65 1.59 -11.89 -11.33
CA GLY A 65 0.91 -11.02 -12.27
C GLY A 65 1.43 -11.12 -13.70
N THR A 66 1.09 -10.14 -14.54
CA THR A 66 1.49 -10.12 -15.96
C THR A 66 3.01 -10.12 -16.15
N GLY A 67 3.75 -9.54 -15.23
CA GLY A 67 5.18 -9.28 -15.40
C GLY A 67 5.43 -8.01 -16.21
N MET A 68 6.67 -7.84 -16.67
CA MET A 68 7.13 -6.73 -17.51
C MET A 68 8.03 -7.26 -18.60
N SER A 69 7.97 -6.62 -19.77
CA SER A 69 8.96 -6.77 -20.84
C SER A 69 10.35 -6.32 -20.38
N ARG A 70 11.39 -6.69 -21.13
CA ARG A 70 12.75 -6.20 -20.85
C ARG A 70 12.83 -4.68 -20.94
N GLU A 71 12.13 -4.08 -21.90
CA GLU A 71 12.06 -2.63 -22.07
C GLU A 71 11.37 -1.98 -20.88
N ASP A 72 10.21 -2.46 -20.49
CA ASP A 72 9.45 -1.95 -19.34
C ASP A 72 10.22 -2.13 -18.03
N ALA A 73 10.95 -3.24 -17.86
CA ALA A 73 11.80 -3.48 -16.70
C ALA A 73 12.94 -2.46 -16.55
N LEU A 74 13.42 -1.89 -17.65
CA LEU A 74 14.42 -0.82 -17.63
C LEU A 74 13.77 0.54 -17.38
N LEU A 75 12.62 0.79 -18.01
CA LEU A 75 11.90 2.06 -17.90
C LEU A 75 11.22 2.24 -16.53
N CYS A 76 10.88 1.16 -15.82
CA CYS A 76 10.14 1.23 -14.55
C CYS A 76 10.86 2.02 -13.44
N PHE A 77 12.17 2.27 -13.59
CA PHE A 77 12.98 3.09 -12.67
C PHE A 77 12.99 4.58 -13.02
N ASP A 78 12.56 4.94 -14.23
CA ASP A 78 12.55 6.32 -14.66
C ASP A 78 11.37 7.08 -14.02
N ARG A 79 11.62 8.36 -13.75
CA ARG A 79 10.56 9.26 -13.31
C ARG A 79 9.60 9.50 -14.47
N HIS A 80 8.32 9.55 -14.13
CA HIS A 80 7.22 9.75 -15.08
C HIS A 80 7.00 8.59 -16.06
N ALA A 81 7.75 7.48 -15.95
CA ALA A 81 7.45 6.26 -16.67
C ALA A 81 6.26 5.55 -16.00
N THR A 82 5.17 5.44 -16.71
CA THR A 82 3.98 4.71 -16.26
C THR A 82 3.23 4.14 -17.46
N SER A 83 2.82 2.89 -17.36
CA SER A 83 1.90 2.27 -18.30
C SER A 83 0.42 2.56 -18.00
N LYS A 84 0.15 3.30 -16.90
CA LYS A 84 -1.20 3.45 -16.32
C LYS A 84 -1.93 4.71 -16.77
N ILE A 85 -1.24 5.71 -17.31
CA ILE A 85 -1.81 6.99 -17.76
C ILE A 85 -1.11 7.42 -19.04
N SER A 86 -1.90 7.67 -20.09
CA SER A 86 -1.39 8.18 -21.37
C SER A 86 -1.86 9.61 -21.64
N VAL A 87 -3.01 10.00 -21.13
CA VAL A 87 -3.62 11.32 -21.34
C VAL A 87 -4.21 11.88 -20.05
N VAL A 88 -4.39 13.19 -19.99
CA VAL A 88 -4.91 13.90 -18.78
C VAL A 88 -6.32 13.43 -18.38
N SER A 89 -7.15 13.02 -19.33
CA SER A 89 -8.48 12.45 -19.06
C SER A 89 -8.44 11.13 -18.28
N ASP A 90 -7.33 10.38 -18.34
CA ASP A 90 -7.16 9.16 -17.59
C ASP A 90 -7.12 9.42 -16.06
N LEU A 91 -6.79 10.66 -15.65
CA LEU A 91 -6.79 11.09 -14.24
C LEU A 91 -8.20 11.13 -13.63
N GLU A 92 -9.24 11.28 -14.45
CA GLU A 92 -10.64 11.35 -13.97
C GLU A 92 -11.25 9.95 -13.77
N GLY A 93 -10.69 8.92 -14.45
CA GLY A 93 -11.21 7.54 -14.46
C GLY A 93 -10.26 6.49 -13.86
N VAL A 94 -9.26 6.87 -13.04
CA VAL A 94 -8.20 5.98 -12.58
C VAL A 94 -8.74 4.77 -11.83
N GLY A 95 -8.84 3.64 -12.54
CA GLY A 95 -9.13 2.33 -11.98
C GLY A 95 -7.92 1.65 -11.31
N THR A 96 -6.70 2.13 -11.58
CA THR A 96 -5.45 1.56 -11.05
C THR A 96 -5.11 2.07 -9.66
N LEU A 97 -4.51 1.22 -8.81
CA LEU A 97 -4.12 1.56 -7.44
C LEU A 97 -2.98 2.58 -7.38
N GLY A 98 -2.04 2.58 -8.36
CA GLY A 98 -0.95 3.55 -8.51
C GLY A 98 -1.09 4.33 -9.82
N PHE A 99 -0.89 5.64 -9.83
CA PHE A 99 -0.99 6.48 -11.03
C PHE A 99 0.14 7.47 -11.24
N ARG A 100 1.05 7.63 -10.26
CA ARG A 100 2.06 8.71 -10.30
C ARG A 100 3.33 8.37 -11.07
N GLY A 101 3.60 7.11 -11.42
CA GLY A 101 4.84 6.69 -12.10
C GLY A 101 6.14 7.01 -11.32
N GLU A 102 6.05 7.41 -10.05
CA GLU A 102 7.19 7.90 -9.26
C GLU A 102 7.51 7.03 -8.05
N ALA A 103 6.66 6.04 -7.71
CA ALA A 103 6.83 5.27 -6.49
C ALA A 103 8.08 4.40 -6.54
N LEU A 104 8.27 3.64 -7.63
CA LEU A 104 9.43 2.75 -7.77
C LEU A 104 10.73 3.55 -7.93
N SER A 105 10.75 4.63 -8.74
CA SER A 105 11.90 5.53 -8.88
C SER A 105 12.30 6.16 -7.53
N SER A 106 11.31 6.50 -6.70
CA SER A 106 11.55 7.02 -5.34
C SER A 106 12.13 5.94 -4.41
N ILE A 107 11.66 4.70 -4.48
CA ILE A 107 12.18 3.57 -3.69
C ILE A 107 13.65 3.29 -4.05
N VAL A 108 13.94 3.18 -5.34
CA VAL A 108 15.31 2.85 -5.80
C VAL A 108 16.31 3.96 -5.49
N ALA A 109 15.90 5.23 -5.47
CA ALA A 109 16.77 6.36 -5.12
C ALA A 109 17.32 6.30 -3.68
N VAL A 110 16.65 5.58 -2.77
CA VAL A 110 17.00 5.50 -1.33
C VAL A 110 17.32 4.07 -0.87
N SER A 111 17.57 3.15 -1.80
CA SER A 111 17.81 1.73 -1.49
C SER A 111 18.69 1.05 -2.52
N ARG A 112 19.04 -0.21 -2.26
CA ARG A 112 19.54 -1.15 -3.25
C ARG A 112 18.39 -2.02 -3.67
N THR A 113 18.01 -1.99 -4.95
CA THR A 113 16.83 -2.69 -5.43
C THR A 113 17.18 -3.66 -6.54
N THR A 114 16.57 -4.83 -6.50
CA THR A 114 16.62 -5.81 -7.60
C THR A 114 15.19 -6.07 -8.05
N VAL A 115 14.94 -5.98 -9.34
CA VAL A 115 13.69 -6.37 -9.99
C VAL A 115 13.97 -7.59 -10.84
N GLU A 116 13.20 -8.65 -10.65
CA GLU A 116 13.20 -9.86 -11.45
C GLU A 116 11.80 -9.99 -12.03
N THR A 117 11.67 -9.98 -13.35
CA THR A 117 10.37 -9.99 -14.00
C THR A 117 10.36 -10.83 -15.27
N PHE A 118 9.21 -11.37 -15.61
CA PHE A 118 8.98 -12.10 -16.84
C PHE A 118 7.53 -11.89 -17.31
N ASP A 119 7.39 -11.42 -18.53
CA ASP A 119 6.13 -11.36 -19.23
C ASP A 119 5.99 -12.62 -20.11
N ALA A 120 4.94 -13.38 -19.90
CA ALA A 120 4.71 -14.63 -20.64
C ALA A 120 4.28 -14.41 -22.11
N ASP A 121 3.88 -13.18 -22.44
CA ASP A 121 3.49 -12.82 -23.82
C ASP A 121 4.71 -12.45 -24.67
N GLU A 122 5.88 -12.24 -24.07
CA GLU A 122 7.16 -12.14 -24.77
C GLU A 122 7.75 -13.55 -25.04
N ALA A 123 8.63 -13.63 -26.03
CA ALA A 123 9.21 -14.89 -26.54
C ALA A 123 9.66 -15.85 -25.42
N PRO A 124 9.50 -17.17 -25.60
CA PRO A 124 9.57 -18.13 -24.53
C PRO A 124 10.92 -18.17 -23.85
N GLY A 125 10.91 -18.01 -22.54
CA GLY A 125 11.85 -18.67 -21.66
C GLY A 125 12.77 -17.84 -20.78
N VAL A 126 12.99 -16.54 -20.97
CA VAL A 126 13.99 -15.84 -20.15
C VAL A 126 13.46 -14.51 -19.66
N GLY A 127 13.26 -14.39 -18.35
CA GLY A 127 12.95 -13.13 -17.71
C GLY A 127 14.17 -12.21 -17.60
N THR A 128 13.96 -11.01 -17.11
CA THR A 128 14.97 -9.99 -16.92
C THR A 128 15.18 -9.72 -15.44
N ARG A 129 16.45 -9.65 -15.02
CA ARG A 129 16.85 -9.13 -13.72
C ARG A 129 17.57 -7.80 -13.92
N VAL A 130 17.11 -6.77 -13.20
CA VAL A 130 17.76 -5.46 -13.15
C VAL A 130 18.11 -5.14 -11.71
N ALA A 131 19.39 -4.83 -11.46
CA ALA A 131 19.88 -4.40 -10.15
C ALA A 131 20.21 -2.91 -10.15
N THR A 132 19.88 -2.22 -9.06
CA THR A 132 20.15 -0.79 -8.89
C THR A 132 20.82 -0.51 -7.53
N ASP A 133 21.66 0.52 -7.48
CA ASP A 133 22.22 1.09 -6.26
C ASP A 133 21.96 2.61 -6.26
N ALA A 134 21.19 3.09 -5.29
CA ALA A 134 20.82 4.51 -5.17
C ALA A 134 20.28 5.13 -6.48
N GLY A 135 19.42 4.39 -7.18
CA GLY A 135 18.79 4.84 -8.44
C GLY A 135 19.62 4.62 -9.70
N ARG A 136 20.84 4.10 -9.60
CA ARG A 136 21.69 3.79 -10.75
C ARG A 136 21.62 2.30 -11.07
N ILE A 137 21.34 1.94 -12.32
CA ILE A 137 21.41 0.55 -12.78
C ILE A 137 22.86 0.07 -12.69
N THR A 138 23.06 -1.06 -12.02
CA THR A 138 24.39 -1.68 -11.81
C THR A 138 24.57 -2.98 -12.58
N ALA A 139 23.47 -3.67 -12.88
CA ALA A 139 23.49 -4.91 -13.66
C ALA A 139 22.14 -5.12 -14.36
N ILE A 140 22.20 -5.75 -15.52
CA ILE A 140 21.05 -6.22 -16.32
C ILE A 140 21.41 -7.60 -16.82
N ASP A 141 20.70 -8.61 -16.35
CA ASP A 141 20.97 -10.00 -16.67
C ASP A 141 19.71 -10.72 -17.15
N ASP A 142 19.89 -11.73 -17.96
CA ASP A 142 18.84 -12.71 -18.24
C ASP A 142 18.65 -13.59 -17.00
N PHE A 143 17.40 -13.79 -16.59
CA PHE A 143 17.08 -14.50 -15.36
C PHE A 143 15.92 -15.49 -15.56
N PRO A 144 16.15 -16.79 -15.46
CA PRO A 144 15.10 -17.78 -15.59
C PRO A 144 14.07 -17.64 -14.45
N ARG A 145 12.81 -17.36 -14.80
CA ARG A 145 11.71 -17.33 -13.84
C ARG A 145 10.37 -17.62 -14.48
N GLN A 146 9.39 -17.91 -13.65
CA GLN A 146 8.00 -17.99 -14.06
C GLN A 146 7.41 -16.57 -14.21
N ARG A 147 6.27 -16.45 -14.89
CA ARG A 147 5.49 -15.22 -15.05
C ARG A 147 5.32 -14.48 -13.73
N GLY A 148 5.37 -13.16 -13.79
CA GLY A 148 5.18 -12.24 -12.67
C GLY A 148 6.41 -11.41 -12.36
N THR A 149 6.41 -10.74 -11.20
CA THR A 149 7.48 -9.84 -10.78
C THR A 149 7.92 -10.13 -9.34
N THR A 150 9.20 -9.98 -9.09
CA THR A 150 9.76 -9.93 -7.74
C THR A 150 10.57 -8.66 -7.61
N VAL A 151 10.22 -7.83 -6.63
CA VAL A 151 10.99 -6.65 -6.26
C VAL A 151 11.61 -6.87 -4.88
N GLU A 152 12.93 -6.82 -4.81
CA GLU A 152 13.67 -6.90 -3.56
C GLU A 152 14.36 -5.56 -3.27
N VAL A 153 14.02 -4.95 -2.15
CA VAL A 153 14.57 -3.68 -1.65
C VAL A 153 15.44 -3.98 -0.43
N ARG A 154 16.71 -3.62 -0.50
CA ARG A 154 17.69 -3.81 0.58
C ARG A 154 18.20 -2.48 1.11
N ASN A 155 18.50 -2.47 2.42
CA ASN A 155 19.15 -1.35 3.10
C ASN A 155 18.42 0.00 2.87
N LEU A 156 17.13 0.01 3.10
CA LEU A 156 16.29 1.20 2.94
C LEU A 156 16.88 2.39 3.71
N PHE A 157 17.04 3.54 3.03
CA PHE A 157 17.66 4.78 3.52
C PHE A 157 19.17 4.68 3.83
N PHE A 158 19.90 3.75 3.23
CA PHE A 158 21.34 3.63 3.48
C PHE A 158 22.13 4.91 3.11
N ASN A 159 21.65 5.66 2.12
CA ASN A 159 22.20 6.93 1.66
C ASN A 159 21.44 8.16 2.20
N ALA A 160 20.49 7.96 3.12
CA ALA A 160 19.71 9.01 3.76
C ALA A 160 19.67 8.83 5.31
N PRO A 161 20.81 9.02 6.01
CA PRO A 161 20.96 8.66 7.41
C PRO A 161 20.02 9.45 8.34
N ALA A 162 19.67 10.67 7.99
CA ALA A 162 18.68 11.45 8.74
C ALA A 162 17.32 10.73 8.77
N ARG A 163 16.89 10.12 7.65
CA ARG A 163 15.63 9.36 7.56
C ARG A 163 15.71 8.02 8.26
N ALA A 164 16.83 7.33 8.12
CA ALA A 164 17.04 6.07 8.82
C ALA A 164 16.84 6.21 10.33
N LYS A 165 17.20 7.37 10.93
CA LYS A 165 17.02 7.69 12.35
C LYS A 165 15.54 7.82 12.77
N PHE A 166 14.64 8.19 11.85
CA PHE A 166 13.20 8.31 12.14
C PHE A 166 12.46 6.98 12.11
N LEU A 167 13.08 5.92 11.59
CA LEU A 167 12.48 4.59 11.57
C LEU A 167 12.37 4.04 13.00
N LYS A 168 11.16 3.56 13.32
CA LYS A 168 10.86 2.98 14.63
C LYS A 168 11.59 1.64 14.82
N ALA A 169 11.51 1.06 16.01
CA ALA A 169 12.01 -0.28 16.29
C ALA A 169 11.35 -1.34 15.38
N VAL A 170 11.95 -2.53 15.28
CA VAL A 170 11.53 -3.61 14.37
C VAL A 170 10.05 -4.00 14.56
N GLY A 171 9.62 -4.20 15.82
CA GLY A 171 8.26 -4.60 16.13
C GLY A 171 7.19 -3.60 15.64
N PRO A 172 7.29 -2.31 16.00
CA PRO A 172 6.39 -1.28 15.49
C PRO A 172 6.36 -1.16 13.96
N GLU A 173 7.52 -1.27 13.26
CA GLU A 173 7.52 -1.25 11.79
C GLU A 173 6.81 -2.48 11.19
N THR A 174 7.11 -3.68 11.71
CA THR A 174 6.42 -4.92 11.30
C THR A 174 4.92 -4.84 11.50
N ARG A 175 4.48 -4.25 12.62
CA ARG A 175 3.04 -4.06 12.90
C ARG A 175 2.36 -3.16 11.87
N VAL A 176 2.99 -2.06 11.47
CA VAL A 176 2.41 -1.14 10.47
C VAL A 176 2.35 -1.79 9.10
N ILE A 177 3.36 -2.61 8.74
CA ILE A 177 3.34 -3.41 7.50
C ILE A 177 2.19 -4.41 7.54
N SER A 178 2.05 -5.16 8.64
CA SER A 178 0.95 -6.13 8.82
C SER A 178 -0.43 -5.48 8.70
N GLU A 179 -0.62 -4.28 9.27
CA GLU A 179 -1.87 -3.53 9.18
C GLU A 179 -2.15 -3.08 7.74
N ALA A 180 -1.14 -2.61 7.00
CA ALA A 180 -1.28 -2.23 5.60
C ALA A 180 -1.67 -3.44 4.72
N LEU A 181 -0.99 -4.58 4.91
CA LEU A 181 -1.30 -5.82 4.20
C LEU A 181 -2.70 -6.35 4.54
N THR A 182 -3.12 -6.26 5.80
CA THR A 182 -4.48 -6.61 6.21
C THR A 182 -5.53 -5.78 5.46
N GLY A 183 -5.29 -4.47 5.33
CA GLY A 183 -6.17 -3.59 4.57
C GLY A 183 -6.24 -3.96 3.08
N LEU A 184 -5.09 -4.22 2.45
CA LEU A 184 -5.02 -4.63 1.05
C LEU A 184 -5.69 -6.00 0.82
N ALA A 185 -5.51 -6.96 1.73
CA ALA A 185 -6.12 -8.28 1.65
C ALA A 185 -7.65 -8.25 1.84
N LEU A 186 -8.17 -7.33 2.66
CA LEU A 186 -9.62 -7.11 2.81
C LEU A 186 -10.23 -6.43 1.57
N ALA A 187 -9.48 -5.56 0.90
CA ALA A 187 -9.91 -4.93 -0.35
C ALA A 187 -9.90 -5.91 -1.54
N ASN A 188 -9.04 -6.95 -1.48
CA ASN A 188 -8.82 -7.90 -2.56
C ASN A 188 -8.97 -9.34 -2.07
N PRO A 189 -10.18 -9.79 -1.70
CA PRO A 189 -10.40 -11.11 -1.13
C PRO A 189 -10.10 -12.26 -2.12
N ASN A 190 -10.15 -12.01 -3.41
CA ASN A 190 -9.85 -12.95 -4.50
C ASN A 190 -8.34 -13.18 -4.73
N VAL A 191 -7.47 -12.47 -4.03
CA VAL A 191 -6.01 -12.63 -4.12
C VAL A 191 -5.49 -13.36 -2.89
N ALA A 192 -4.59 -14.32 -3.09
CA ALA A 192 -3.87 -14.98 -2.00
C ALA A 192 -2.74 -14.06 -1.49
N PHE A 193 -2.55 -13.99 -0.17
CA PHE A 193 -1.47 -13.21 0.43
C PHE A 193 -0.69 -14.05 1.42
N SER A 194 0.64 -13.97 1.36
CA SER A 194 1.50 -14.42 2.44
C SER A 194 2.37 -13.27 2.96
N PHE A 195 2.65 -13.29 4.26
CA PHE A 195 3.57 -12.34 4.88
C PHE A 195 4.42 -13.02 5.93
N SER A 196 5.74 -12.89 5.78
CA SER A 196 6.69 -13.38 6.76
C SER A 196 7.69 -12.31 7.18
N SER A 197 8.15 -12.40 8.42
CA SER A 197 9.14 -11.50 9.02
C SER A 197 10.21 -12.31 9.75
N ASN A 198 11.47 -12.12 9.35
CA ASN A 198 12.62 -12.84 9.91
C ASN A 198 12.40 -14.38 9.94
N GLY A 199 11.88 -14.95 8.85
CA GLY A 199 11.59 -16.38 8.71
C GLY A 199 10.30 -16.87 9.42
N LYS A 200 9.60 -16.03 10.17
CA LYS A 200 8.32 -16.39 10.81
C LYS A 200 7.16 -15.94 9.94
N VAL A 201 6.24 -16.84 9.61
CA VAL A 201 4.98 -16.54 8.94
C VAL A 201 4.08 -15.79 9.92
N LEU A 202 3.58 -14.62 9.50
CA LEU A 202 2.69 -13.74 10.26
C LEU A 202 1.29 -13.70 9.66
N LEU A 203 1.16 -13.94 8.34
CA LEU A 203 -0.09 -13.93 7.61
C LEU A 203 -0.02 -14.98 6.50
N GLU A 204 -1.09 -15.76 6.36
CA GLU A 204 -1.28 -16.70 5.26
C GLU A 204 -2.76 -16.76 4.93
N LEU A 205 -3.14 -16.22 3.79
CA LEU A 205 -4.51 -15.99 3.36
C LEU A 205 -4.72 -16.58 1.97
N ALA A 206 -5.51 -17.62 1.87
CA ALA A 206 -5.91 -18.17 0.58
C ALA A 206 -6.86 -17.21 -0.14
N ALA A 207 -6.85 -17.23 -1.47
CA ALA A 207 -7.85 -16.52 -2.28
C ALA A 207 -9.28 -16.99 -1.92
N THR A 208 -10.21 -16.05 -1.88
CA THR A 208 -11.64 -16.32 -1.60
C THR A 208 -12.50 -15.30 -2.34
N GLY A 209 -13.69 -15.68 -2.73
CA GLY A 209 -14.64 -14.75 -3.40
C GLY A 209 -15.35 -13.81 -2.43
N GLU A 210 -15.23 -14.04 -1.10
CA GLU A 210 -16.07 -13.40 -0.11
C GLU A 210 -15.27 -12.69 0.97
N VAL A 211 -15.61 -11.42 1.24
CA VAL A 211 -15.01 -10.64 2.33
C VAL A 211 -15.24 -11.27 3.70
N SER A 212 -16.42 -11.84 3.94
CA SER A 212 -16.74 -12.56 5.17
C SER A 212 -15.79 -13.73 5.44
N THR A 213 -15.47 -14.49 4.40
CA THR A 213 -14.48 -15.58 4.47
C THR A 213 -13.08 -15.04 4.76
N ARG A 214 -12.69 -13.93 4.10
CA ARG A 214 -11.42 -13.24 4.37
C ARG A 214 -11.31 -12.77 5.82
N ILE A 215 -12.39 -12.22 6.38
CA ILE A 215 -12.47 -11.86 7.81
C ILE A 215 -12.30 -13.09 8.70
N GLY A 216 -12.92 -14.20 8.31
CA GLY A 216 -12.77 -15.49 9.00
C GLY A 216 -11.34 -16.03 9.00
N GLN A 217 -10.60 -15.88 7.89
CA GLN A 217 -9.17 -16.22 7.83
C GLN A 217 -8.32 -15.34 8.76
N LEU A 218 -8.64 -14.06 8.85
CA LEU A 218 -7.88 -13.08 9.65
C LEU A 218 -8.16 -13.18 11.15
N TRP A 219 -9.40 -13.43 11.57
CA TRP A 219 -9.82 -13.31 12.97
C TRP A 219 -10.72 -14.44 13.47
N GLY A 220 -10.87 -15.50 12.69
CA GLY A 220 -11.69 -16.68 13.05
C GLY A 220 -13.11 -16.65 12.50
N LYS A 221 -13.62 -17.83 12.16
CA LYS A 221 -14.95 -18.01 11.55
C LYS A 221 -16.08 -17.51 12.45
N GLU A 222 -15.97 -17.70 13.77
CA GLU A 222 -16.95 -17.22 14.74
C GLU A 222 -17.11 -15.70 14.66
N LYS A 223 -15.99 -14.97 14.51
CA LYS A 223 -16.02 -13.52 14.37
C LYS A 223 -16.70 -13.09 13.08
N ALA A 224 -16.39 -13.75 11.98
CA ALA A 224 -17.00 -13.47 10.69
C ALA A 224 -18.52 -13.69 10.71
N SER A 225 -18.98 -14.79 11.31
CA SER A 225 -20.41 -15.12 11.42
C SER A 225 -21.18 -14.19 12.38
N SER A 226 -20.48 -13.46 13.25
CA SER A 226 -21.09 -12.47 14.14
C SER A 226 -21.38 -11.12 13.47
N LEU A 227 -20.97 -10.93 12.22
CA LEU A 227 -21.18 -9.70 11.47
C LEU A 227 -22.48 -9.74 10.67
N LEU A 228 -23.13 -8.58 10.59
CA LEU A 228 -24.33 -8.36 9.78
C LEU A 228 -23.95 -7.60 8.50
N VAL A 229 -24.60 -7.92 7.41
CA VAL A 229 -24.49 -7.14 6.19
C VAL A 229 -25.29 -5.84 6.36
N ALA A 230 -24.64 -4.71 6.05
CA ALA A 230 -25.27 -3.39 5.99
C ALA A 230 -25.10 -2.85 4.57
N THR A 231 -26.19 -2.39 3.99
CA THR A 231 -26.18 -1.76 2.65
C THR A 231 -27.00 -0.49 2.67
N ASN A 232 -26.54 0.52 1.95
CA ASN A 232 -27.29 1.75 1.69
C ASN A 232 -26.90 2.29 0.31
N SER A 233 -27.85 2.94 -0.35
CA SER A 233 -27.60 3.65 -1.61
C SER A 233 -28.35 4.96 -1.58
N GLU A 234 -27.63 6.07 -1.75
CA GLU A 234 -28.20 7.42 -1.73
C GLU A 234 -27.36 8.35 -2.61
N ALA A 235 -28.02 9.15 -3.44
CA ALA A 235 -27.40 10.18 -4.29
C ALA A 235 -26.21 9.66 -5.13
N GLY A 236 -26.29 8.41 -5.63
CA GLY A 236 -25.23 7.77 -6.41
C GLY A 236 -24.06 7.21 -5.56
N LEU A 237 -24.12 7.34 -4.24
CA LEU A 237 -23.18 6.69 -3.31
C LEU A 237 -23.73 5.31 -2.93
N GLU A 238 -22.88 4.30 -3.00
CA GLU A 238 -23.23 2.96 -2.53
C GLU A 238 -22.35 2.59 -1.35
N LEU A 239 -22.97 2.20 -0.25
CA LEU A 239 -22.30 1.66 0.93
C LEU A 239 -22.64 0.18 1.06
N ARG A 240 -21.63 -0.66 1.12
CA ARG A 240 -21.74 -2.06 1.57
C ARG A 240 -20.84 -2.24 2.77
N GLY A 241 -21.28 -3.01 3.75
CA GLY A 241 -20.46 -3.23 4.93
C GLY A 241 -20.80 -4.53 5.64
N LEU A 242 -19.85 -4.94 6.46
CA LEU A 242 -20.01 -5.98 7.47
C LEU A 242 -19.81 -5.30 8.81
N VAL A 243 -20.84 -5.32 9.66
CA VAL A 243 -20.86 -4.60 10.93
C VAL A 243 -21.20 -5.54 12.06
N GLN A 244 -20.61 -5.35 13.23
CA GLN A 244 -20.84 -6.21 14.37
C GLN A 244 -22.25 -6.01 14.94
N ARG A 245 -22.89 -7.11 15.33
CA ARG A 245 -24.20 -7.05 16.02
C ARG A 245 -24.07 -6.27 17.33
N PRO A 246 -25.00 -5.35 17.65
CA PRO A 246 -24.93 -4.55 18.87
C PRO A 246 -24.82 -5.37 20.16
N ASP A 247 -25.53 -6.48 20.23
CA ASP A 247 -25.56 -7.41 21.39
C ASP A 247 -24.21 -8.13 21.61
N GLN A 248 -23.31 -8.12 20.61
CA GLN A 248 -22.02 -8.78 20.70
C GLN A 248 -20.85 -7.78 20.83
N VAL A 249 -21.13 -6.47 20.85
CA VAL A 249 -20.09 -5.46 21.02
C VAL A 249 -19.61 -5.45 22.47
N LYS A 250 -18.29 -5.60 22.64
CA LYS A 250 -17.61 -5.56 23.94
C LYS A 250 -16.62 -4.40 23.97
N SER A 251 -16.19 -4.01 25.16
CA SER A 251 -14.99 -3.19 25.34
C SER A 251 -13.77 -3.95 24.81
N GLY A 252 -12.84 -3.28 24.13
CA GLY A 252 -11.67 -3.94 23.59
C GLY A 252 -11.07 -3.23 22.37
N ILE A 253 -10.40 -4.01 21.51
CA ILE A 253 -9.75 -3.46 20.32
C ILE A 253 -10.79 -3.20 19.24
N ARG A 254 -10.96 -1.93 18.88
CA ARG A 254 -11.73 -1.52 17.70
C ARG A 254 -11.08 -2.04 16.43
N ARG A 255 -11.89 -2.56 15.50
CA ARG A 255 -11.47 -2.83 14.13
C ARG A 255 -12.42 -2.12 13.17
N GLY A 256 -11.96 -1.01 12.64
CA GLY A 256 -12.66 -0.22 11.64
C GLY A 256 -11.83 -0.11 10.39
N TYR A 257 -12.31 -0.70 9.31
CA TYR A 257 -11.72 -0.60 7.98
C TYR A 257 -12.71 0.10 7.06
N LEU A 258 -12.20 1.05 6.30
CA LEU A 258 -12.96 1.78 5.30
C LEU A 258 -12.25 1.65 3.96
N PHE A 259 -13.03 1.36 2.94
CA PHE A 259 -12.57 1.25 1.57
C PHE A 259 -13.39 2.22 0.71
N VAL A 260 -12.73 2.96 -0.17
CA VAL A 260 -13.38 3.86 -1.13
C VAL A 260 -12.92 3.43 -2.52
N ASN A 261 -13.88 3.07 -3.37
CA ASN A 261 -13.63 2.53 -4.71
C ASN A 261 -12.55 1.42 -4.69
N GLY A 262 -12.70 0.45 -3.77
CA GLY A 262 -11.78 -0.68 -3.63
C GLY A 262 -10.44 -0.38 -2.93
N ARG A 263 -10.19 0.87 -2.49
CA ARG A 263 -8.92 1.26 -1.86
C ARG A 263 -9.05 1.41 -0.35
N PRO A 264 -8.11 0.89 0.44
CA PRO A 264 -8.06 1.16 1.88
C PRO A 264 -7.96 2.67 2.14
N PHE A 265 -8.90 3.19 2.93
CA PHE A 265 -8.98 4.62 3.24
C PHE A 265 -8.90 4.85 4.77
N ARG A 266 -8.07 5.78 5.21
CA ARG A 266 -7.86 6.09 6.63
C ARG A 266 -8.77 7.20 7.16
N GLY A 267 -9.97 7.36 6.62
CA GLY A 267 -10.92 8.41 7.00
C GLY A 267 -11.53 8.16 8.39
N THR A 268 -10.99 8.81 9.41
CA THR A 268 -11.51 8.69 10.79
C THR A 268 -12.91 9.30 10.96
N SER A 269 -13.30 10.28 10.15
CA SER A 269 -14.61 10.95 10.19
C SER A 269 -15.75 10.01 9.79
N LEU A 270 -15.59 9.25 8.72
CA LEU A 270 -16.57 8.27 8.25
C LEU A 270 -16.72 7.08 9.22
N LEU A 271 -15.62 6.58 9.76
CA LEU A 271 -15.68 5.55 10.78
C LEU A 271 -16.35 6.04 12.08
N ARG A 272 -16.19 7.33 12.44
CA ARG A 272 -16.91 7.94 13.55
C ARG A 272 -18.41 8.10 13.25
N ALA A 273 -18.80 8.30 12.00
CA ALA A 273 -20.21 8.28 11.61
C ALA A 273 -20.82 6.89 11.85
N GLY A 274 -20.11 5.82 11.48
CA GLY A 274 -20.49 4.45 11.84
C GLY A 274 -20.62 4.24 13.35
N ASP A 275 -19.67 4.72 14.16
CA ASP A 275 -19.76 4.66 15.63
C ASP A 275 -21.01 5.37 16.17
N ARG A 276 -21.42 6.49 15.56
CA ARG A 276 -22.65 7.20 15.97
C ARG A 276 -23.91 6.36 15.77
N GLY A 277 -23.94 5.49 14.77
CA GLY A 277 -25.03 4.54 14.56
C GLY A 277 -25.21 3.54 15.70
N TYR A 278 -24.16 3.30 16.48
CA TYR A 278 -24.22 2.39 17.62
C TYR A 278 -24.55 3.04 18.98
N ARG A 279 -24.62 4.39 19.05
CA ARG A 279 -24.65 5.16 20.32
C ARG A 279 -25.69 4.68 21.35
N THR A 280 -26.85 4.28 20.88
CA THR A 280 -27.97 3.88 21.77
C THR A 280 -28.13 2.37 21.92
N THR A 281 -27.30 1.59 21.20
CA THR A 281 -27.51 0.13 21.09
C THR A 281 -26.39 -0.70 21.69
N ILE A 282 -25.26 -0.06 22.07
CA ILE A 282 -24.12 -0.75 22.67
C ILE A 282 -23.73 -0.16 24.02
N PRO A 283 -23.07 -0.94 24.89
CA PRO A 283 -22.57 -0.45 26.19
C PRO A 283 -21.59 0.72 26.01
N VAL A 284 -21.55 1.61 26.99
CA VAL A 284 -20.59 2.71 27.05
C VAL A 284 -19.16 2.15 26.96
N GLY A 285 -18.35 2.72 26.05
CA GLY A 285 -17.00 2.23 25.80
C GLY A 285 -16.91 0.99 24.88
N GLY A 286 -18.03 0.51 24.38
CA GLY A 286 -18.09 -0.52 23.35
C GLY A 286 -17.31 -0.11 22.09
N ARG A 287 -16.64 -1.09 21.45
CA ARG A 287 -15.81 -0.89 20.26
C ARG A 287 -16.27 -1.82 19.15
N PRO A 288 -17.23 -1.41 18.31
CA PRO A 288 -17.77 -2.26 17.25
C PRO A 288 -16.72 -2.52 16.16
N TRP A 289 -16.83 -3.69 15.55
CA TRP A 289 -16.08 -4.02 14.34
C TRP A 289 -16.89 -3.59 13.13
N MET A 290 -16.26 -2.89 12.21
CA MET A 290 -16.89 -2.38 10.99
C MET A 290 -15.93 -2.49 9.80
N PHE A 291 -16.42 -3.06 8.72
CA PHE A 291 -15.75 -3.17 7.44
C PHE A 291 -16.65 -2.52 6.40
N LEU A 292 -16.34 -1.30 5.99
CA LEU A 292 -17.19 -0.46 5.17
C LEU A 292 -16.57 -0.26 3.79
N TYR A 293 -17.33 -0.55 2.75
CA TYR A 293 -16.95 -0.42 1.35
C TYR A 293 -17.86 0.63 0.71
N LEU A 294 -17.30 1.78 0.39
CA LEU A 294 -17.99 2.90 -0.20
C LEU A 294 -17.61 3.02 -1.68
N THR A 295 -18.62 2.98 -2.55
CA THR A 295 -18.46 3.32 -3.96
C THR A 295 -18.95 4.74 -4.16
N VAL A 296 -18.09 5.59 -4.74
CA VAL A 296 -18.38 6.97 -5.10
C VAL A 296 -18.26 7.15 -6.60
N PRO A 297 -19.17 7.94 -7.24
CA PRO A 297 -19.05 8.27 -8.66
C PRO A 297 -17.72 8.97 -8.96
N GLY A 298 -17.17 8.76 -10.17
CA GLY A 298 -15.87 9.31 -10.59
C GLY A 298 -15.73 10.83 -10.51
N ALA A 299 -16.84 11.56 -10.56
CA ALA A 299 -16.87 13.02 -10.42
C ALA A 299 -16.57 13.52 -8.99
N VAL A 300 -16.65 12.66 -7.96
CA VAL A 300 -16.27 13.02 -6.58
C VAL A 300 -14.77 12.79 -6.43
N SER A 301 -13.98 13.80 -6.75
CA SER A 301 -12.54 13.77 -6.73
C SER A 301 -11.98 13.25 -5.39
N TYR A 302 -11.06 12.30 -5.48
CA TYR A 302 -10.20 11.84 -4.38
C TYR A 302 -9.50 12.99 -3.63
N THR A 303 -9.31 14.12 -4.29
CA THR A 303 -8.76 15.36 -3.72
C THR A 303 -9.62 15.92 -2.59
N HIS A 304 -10.94 15.87 -2.69
CA HIS A 304 -11.84 16.36 -1.63
C HIS A 304 -11.79 15.46 -0.38
N LEU A 305 -11.68 14.14 -0.57
CA LEU A 305 -11.56 13.18 0.54
C LEU A 305 -10.19 13.28 1.24
N ARG A 306 -9.10 13.55 0.49
CA ARG A 306 -7.76 13.77 1.03
C ARG A 306 -7.57 15.15 1.68
N ALA A 307 -8.20 16.20 1.17
CA ALA A 307 -8.08 17.53 1.76
C ALA A 307 -8.53 17.57 3.23
N HIS A 308 -9.52 16.75 3.60
CA HIS A 308 -9.92 16.57 4.99
C HIS A 308 -8.91 15.77 5.85
N GLU A 309 -8.00 15.02 5.27
CA GLU A 309 -6.92 14.33 6.01
C GLU A 309 -5.72 15.26 6.27
N THR A 310 -5.33 16.10 5.31
CA THR A 310 -4.15 16.97 5.41
C THR A 310 -4.35 18.19 6.31
N LEU A 311 -5.56 18.70 6.46
CA LEU A 311 -5.86 19.84 7.33
C LEU A 311 -5.75 19.53 8.83
N ARG A 312 -5.76 18.27 9.26
CA ARG A 312 -5.62 17.87 10.68
C ARG A 312 -4.19 17.67 11.16
N TYR A 313 -3.22 17.54 10.27
CA TYR A 313 -1.80 17.40 10.66
C TYR A 313 -1.12 18.73 11.01
N ARG A 314 -1.75 19.88 10.70
CA ARG A 314 -1.24 21.23 11.04
C ARG A 314 -1.78 21.83 12.34
N GLY A 315 -2.68 21.17 13.04
CA GLY A 315 -3.36 21.71 14.23
C GLY A 315 -2.97 21.06 15.57
N GLY A 316 -1.80 20.46 15.71
CA GLY A 316 -1.37 19.79 16.92
C GLY A 316 -0.05 20.33 17.50
N GLY A 317 0.10 21.65 17.54
CA GLY A 317 1.22 22.31 18.21
C GLY A 317 0.73 23.57 18.91
N GLY A 318 0.45 23.48 20.23
CA GLY A 318 0.11 24.67 21.01
C GLY A 318 -0.54 24.32 22.34
N VAL A 319 0.28 24.43 23.41
CA VAL A 319 0.08 24.47 24.87
C VAL A 319 -0.03 23.11 25.53
#